data_c6ed94ee29dd61ac68ec782bb82ac705
#
_entry.id   c6ed94ee29dd61ac68ec782bb82ac705
#
_cell.length_a   1.000
_cell.length_b   1.000
_cell.length_c   1.000
_cell.angle_alpha   90.00
_cell.angle_beta   90.00
_cell.angle_gamma   90.00
#
_symmetry.space_group_name_H-M   'P 1'
#
loop_
_entity.id
_entity.type
_entity.pdbx_description
1 polymer ?
#
loop_
_entity_poly.entity_id
_entity_poly.type
_entity_poly.pdbx_seq_one_letter_code
_entity_poly.pdbx_strand_id
1 'polypeptide(L)'
;MRVEKGETKLTVDHNQGELTVLHPFLGPNTYRELQREAGSQGLKMATLPEAASVAHDAYVVDPKNQYSKEIQKTMENRWIYTATKSLWVPNKGVHVFPDDGSIELPEALGDRIGTISPNELEQFLALL
;
A
#
# COMPACT_ATOMS: atom_id res chain seq x y z
N MET A 1 4.72 -8.29 -17.54
CA MET A 1 5.08 -6.93 -17.05
C MET A 1 5.47 -6.05 -18.23
N ARG A 2 4.89 -4.89 -18.32
CA ARG A 2 5.23 -3.90 -19.34
C ARG A 2 6.00 -2.75 -18.68
N VAL A 3 7.13 -2.35 -19.30
CA VAL A 3 8.04 -1.32 -18.77
C VAL A 3 8.05 -0.13 -19.72
N GLU A 4 7.80 1.06 -19.18
CA GLU A 4 7.93 2.31 -19.91
C GLU A 4 9.32 2.93 -19.67
N LYS A 5 9.97 3.36 -20.75
CA LYS A 5 11.30 3.98 -20.69
C LYS A 5 11.19 5.46 -20.34
N GLY A 6 12.19 6.00 -19.66
CA GLY A 6 12.29 7.40 -19.26
C GLY A 6 12.07 7.57 -17.77
N GLU A 7 10.83 7.59 -17.30
CA GLU A 7 10.49 7.33 -15.91
C GLU A 7 10.21 5.84 -15.82
N THR A 8 10.81 5.12 -14.88
CA THR A 8 10.58 3.68 -14.81
C THR A 8 9.19 3.41 -14.25
N LYS A 9 8.27 3.10 -15.13
CA LYS A 9 6.88 2.74 -14.81
C LYS A 9 6.65 1.30 -15.21
N LEU A 10 6.10 0.52 -14.29
CA LEU A 10 5.78 -0.88 -14.52
C LEU A 10 4.28 -1.03 -14.57
N THR A 11 3.77 -1.67 -15.63
CA THR A 11 2.34 -1.91 -15.79
C THR A 11 2.06 -3.39 -15.67
N VAL A 12 1.13 -3.74 -14.79
CA VAL A 12 0.69 -5.11 -14.52
C VAL A 12 -0.82 -5.22 -14.64
N ASP A 13 -1.32 -6.43 -14.84
CA ASP A 13 -2.75 -6.70 -14.85
C ASP A 13 -3.33 -6.53 -13.44
N HIS A 14 -4.51 -5.92 -13.34
CA HIS A 14 -5.22 -5.71 -12.10
C HIS A 14 -6.73 -5.60 -12.37
N ASN A 15 -7.54 -6.47 -11.78
CA ASN A 15 -9.02 -6.42 -11.84
C ASN A 15 -9.59 -6.15 -13.24
N GLN A 16 -9.34 -6.96 -14.22
CA GLN A 16 -9.83 -6.78 -15.60
C GLN A 16 -9.30 -5.51 -16.31
N GLY A 17 -8.30 -4.88 -15.74
CA GLY A 17 -7.65 -3.70 -16.29
C GLY A 17 -6.15 -3.75 -16.05
N GLU A 18 -5.55 -2.59 -16.02
CA GLU A 18 -4.11 -2.44 -15.82
C GLU A 18 -3.83 -1.49 -14.66
N LEU A 19 -2.74 -1.77 -13.95
CA LEU A 19 -2.19 -0.92 -12.90
C LEU A 19 -0.77 -0.52 -13.28
N THR A 20 -0.47 0.77 -13.21
CA THR A 20 0.89 1.28 -13.42
C THR A 20 1.46 1.77 -12.10
N VAL A 21 2.63 1.27 -11.76
CA VAL A 21 3.36 1.64 -10.54
C VAL A 21 4.72 2.21 -10.86
N LEU A 22 5.22 3.06 -9.97
CA LEU A 22 6.55 3.63 -10.08
C LEU A 22 7.61 2.64 -9.59
N HIS A 23 8.74 2.57 -10.28
CA HIS A 23 9.89 1.77 -9.88
C HIS A 23 11.15 2.65 -9.82
N PRO A 24 12.00 2.53 -8.81
CA PRO A 24 11.86 1.68 -7.62
C PRO A 24 10.78 2.20 -6.66
N PHE A 25 10.37 1.36 -5.72
CA PHE A 25 9.46 1.78 -4.67
C PHE A 25 10.08 2.90 -3.84
N LEU A 26 9.25 3.84 -3.39
CA LEU A 26 9.70 4.92 -2.52
C LEU A 26 10.16 4.37 -1.16
N GLY A 27 11.10 5.05 -0.55
CA GLY A 27 11.61 4.69 0.77
C GLY A 27 13.05 4.17 0.75
N PRO A 28 13.56 3.63 1.87
CA PRO A 28 12.80 3.37 3.11
C PRO A 28 12.47 4.66 3.90
N ASN A 29 11.29 4.68 4.51
CA ASN A 29 10.85 5.78 5.38
C ASN A 29 9.62 5.36 6.21
N THR A 30 9.12 6.26 7.07
CA THR A 30 7.86 6.02 7.77
C THR A 30 6.68 6.04 6.81
N TYR A 31 5.56 5.44 7.22
CA TYR A 31 4.34 5.43 6.40
C TYR A 31 3.89 6.85 6.04
N ARG A 32 3.85 7.76 7.00
CA ARG A 32 3.39 9.14 6.77
C ARG A 32 4.32 9.92 5.85
N GLU A 33 5.62 9.73 5.97
CA GLU A 33 6.60 10.36 5.08
C GLU A 33 6.48 9.82 3.65
N LEU A 34 6.28 8.51 3.49
CA LEU A 34 6.04 7.90 2.17
C LEU A 34 4.75 8.39 1.53
N GLN A 35 3.68 8.52 2.33
CA GLN A 35 2.41 9.05 1.86
C GLN A 35 2.55 10.51 1.40
N ARG A 36 3.29 11.31 2.15
CA ARG A 36 3.56 12.71 1.82
C ARG A 36 4.40 12.82 0.55
N GLU A 37 5.44 12.02 0.43
CA GLU A 37 6.32 11.99 -0.74
C GLU A 37 5.56 11.56 -2.00
N ALA A 38 4.76 10.51 -1.92
CA ALA A 38 3.91 10.09 -3.02
C ALA A 38 2.94 11.20 -3.45
N GLY A 39 2.28 11.83 -2.49
CA GLY A 39 1.36 12.95 -2.75
C GLY A 39 2.04 14.13 -3.43
N SER A 40 3.28 14.47 -3.04
CA SER A 40 4.06 15.56 -3.66
C SER A 40 4.42 15.29 -5.12
N GLN A 41 4.45 14.03 -5.53
CA GLN A 41 4.69 13.60 -6.91
C GLN A 41 3.39 13.32 -7.68
N GLY A 42 2.24 13.60 -7.10
CA GLY A 42 0.94 13.30 -7.72
C GLY A 42 0.61 11.81 -7.73
N LEU A 43 1.22 11.02 -6.86
CA LEU A 43 1.03 9.58 -6.77
C LEU A 43 0.15 9.23 -5.57
N LYS A 44 -0.41 8.03 -5.60
CA LYS A 44 -1.11 7.42 -4.47
C LYS A 44 -0.34 6.21 -3.98
N MET A 45 -0.46 5.92 -2.68
CA MET A 45 0.01 4.65 -2.16
C MET A 45 -0.92 3.52 -2.65
N ALA A 46 -0.31 2.41 -3.05
CA ALA A 46 -1.06 1.23 -3.49
C ALA A 46 -1.87 0.64 -2.32
N THR A 47 -3.08 0.20 -2.62
CA THR A 47 -3.87 -0.63 -1.69
C THR A 47 -3.29 -2.04 -1.64
N LEU A 48 -3.71 -2.85 -0.67
CA LEU A 48 -3.25 -4.24 -0.58
C LEU A 48 -3.60 -5.06 -1.84
N PRO A 49 -4.83 -4.99 -2.41
CA PRO A 49 -5.11 -5.67 -3.68
C PRO A 49 -4.19 -5.23 -4.82
N GLU A 50 -3.87 -3.96 -4.91
CA GLU A 50 -2.95 -3.44 -5.93
C GLU A 50 -1.53 -3.97 -5.72
N ALA A 51 -1.03 -3.95 -4.49
CA ALA A 51 0.26 -4.51 -4.15
C ALA A 51 0.32 -6.03 -4.43
N ALA A 52 -0.78 -6.75 -4.18
CA ALA A 52 -0.89 -8.16 -4.49
C ALA A 52 -0.80 -8.43 -5.99
N SER A 53 -1.38 -7.58 -6.83
CA SER A 53 -1.27 -7.70 -8.30
C SER A 53 0.17 -7.52 -8.78
N VAL A 54 0.89 -6.56 -8.21
CA VAL A 54 2.33 -6.37 -8.50
C VAL A 54 3.14 -7.59 -8.08
N ALA A 55 2.89 -8.12 -6.89
CA ALA A 55 3.56 -9.32 -6.40
C ALA A 55 3.26 -10.54 -7.28
N HIS A 56 2.01 -10.72 -7.67
CA HIS A 56 1.61 -11.82 -8.55
C HIS A 56 2.34 -11.76 -9.90
N ASP A 57 2.42 -10.58 -10.51
CA ASP A 57 3.16 -10.40 -11.76
C ASP A 57 4.65 -10.73 -11.57
N ALA A 58 5.26 -10.21 -10.49
CA ALA A 58 6.68 -10.38 -10.24
C ALA A 58 7.09 -11.83 -9.88
N TYR A 59 6.20 -12.60 -9.24
CA TYR A 59 6.52 -13.96 -8.80
C TYR A 59 5.96 -15.05 -9.71
N VAL A 60 4.87 -14.79 -10.40
CA VAL A 60 4.12 -15.84 -11.14
C VAL A 60 4.09 -15.57 -12.64
N VAL A 61 3.70 -14.36 -13.06
CA VAL A 61 3.47 -14.06 -14.47
C VAL A 61 4.77 -13.87 -15.23
N ASP A 62 5.67 -13.05 -14.70
CA ASP A 62 6.93 -12.69 -15.37
C ASP A 62 8.12 -12.69 -14.39
N PRO A 63 8.42 -13.84 -13.75
CA PRO A 63 9.38 -13.89 -12.65
C PRO A 63 10.83 -13.69 -13.07
N LYS A 64 11.15 -13.83 -14.34
CA LYS A 64 12.53 -13.75 -14.87
C LYS A 64 12.92 -12.35 -15.34
N ASN A 65 11.96 -11.44 -15.47
CA ASN A 65 12.22 -10.05 -15.82
C ASN A 65 13.10 -9.39 -14.74
N GLN A 66 14.05 -8.55 -15.16
CA GLN A 66 14.96 -7.91 -14.21
C GLN A 66 14.23 -7.06 -13.16
N TYR A 67 13.14 -6.38 -13.53
CA TYR A 67 12.33 -5.57 -12.61
C TYR A 67 11.55 -6.46 -11.66
N SER A 68 11.06 -7.61 -12.13
CA SER A 68 10.43 -8.61 -11.25
C SER A 68 11.40 -9.10 -10.19
N LYS A 69 12.65 -9.36 -10.54
CA LYS A 69 13.68 -9.78 -9.59
C LYS A 69 13.99 -8.69 -8.56
N GLU A 70 14.00 -7.44 -8.96
CA GLU A 70 14.20 -6.30 -8.04
C GLU A 70 13.03 -6.16 -7.07
N ILE A 71 11.80 -6.33 -7.56
CA ILE A 71 10.59 -6.34 -6.72
C ILE A 71 10.64 -7.49 -5.72
N GLN A 72 10.97 -8.71 -6.18
CA GLN A 72 11.13 -9.87 -5.31
C GLN A 72 12.14 -9.59 -4.20
N LYS A 73 13.30 -9.05 -4.54
CA LYS A 73 14.34 -8.72 -3.58
C LYS A 73 13.86 -7.67 -2.55
N THR A 74 13.13 -6.67 -3.00
CA THR A 74 12.57 -5.65 -2.12
C THR A 74 11.56 -6.27 -1.15
N MET A 75 10.63 -7.08 -1.65
CA MET A 75 9.60 -7.72 -0.83
C MET A 75 10.16 -8.73 0.17
N GLU A 76 11.27 -9.39 -0.16
CA GLU A 76 11.94 -10.36 0.72
C GLU A 76 12.75 -9.69 1.84
N ASN A 77 13.23 -8.48 1.63
CA ASN A 77 14.16 -7.80 2.52
C ASN A 77 13.61 -6.55 3.22
N ARG A 78 12.41 -6.10 2.85
CA ARG A 78 11.81 -4.85 3.34
C ARG A 78 10.34 -5.06 3.71
N TRP A 79 9.86 -4.23 4.60
CA TRP A 79 8.43 -4.10 4.86
C TRP A 79 7.82 -3.21 3.80
N ILE A 80 6.68 -3.64 3.27
CA ILE A 80 5.95 -2.89 2.25
C ILE A 80 4.71 -2.29 2.90
N TYR A 81 4.60 -0.98 2.87
CA TYR A 81 3.40 -0.29 3.32
C TYR A 81 2.37 -0.23 2.20
N THR A 82 1.12 -0.43 2.56
CA THR A 82 -0.01 -0.25 1.66
C THR A 82 -1.01 0.74 2.25
N ALA A 83 -1.88 1.30 1.41
CA ALA A 83 -2.95 2.17 1.86
C ALA A 83 -4.13 1.41 2.47
N THR A 84 -4.07 0.09 2.55
CA THR A 84 -5.09 -0.72 3.23
C THR A 84 -4.72 -0.86 4.70
N LYS A 85 -5.62 -0.45 5.57
CA LYS A 85 -5.48 -0.51 7.02
C LYS A 85 -6.40 -1.56 7.60
N SER A 86 -6.01 -2.12 8.73
CA SER A 86 -6.85 -3.03 9.50
C SER A 86 -6.90 -2.58 10.95
N LEU A 87 -8.09 -2.63 11.54
CA LEU A 87 -8.32 -2.33 12.94
C LEU A 87 -8.94 -3.54 13.60
N TRP A 88 -8.22 -4.16 14.53
CA TRP A 88 -8.73 -5.28 15.30
C TRP A 88 -9.42 -4.77 16.56
N VAL A 89 -10.70 -5.12 16.70
CA VAL A 89 -11.51 -4.75 17.86
C VAL A 89 -11.90 -6.04 18.61
N PRO A 90 -11.46 -6.22 19.87
CA PRO A 90 -11.80 -7.41 20.64
C PRO A 90 -13.32 -7.65 20.67
N ASN A 91 -13.73 -8.89 20.41
CA ASN A 91 -15.12 -9.34 20.35
C ASN A 91 -15.99 -8.75 19.21
N LYS A 92 -15.40 -7.93 18.33
CA LYS A 92 -16.10 -7.32 17.18
C LYS A 92 -15.45 -7.63 15.84
N GLY A 93 -14.27 -8.24 15.84
CA GLY A 93 -13.56 -8.66 14.64
C GLY A 93 -12.60 -7.60 14.07
N VAL A 94 -12.26 -7.77 12.82
CA VAL A 94 -11.30 -6.92 12.13
C VAL A 94 -12.04 -6.04 11.12
N HIS A 95 -11.79 -4.73 11.18
CA HIS A 95 -12.31 -3.77 10.21
C HIS A 95 -11.18 -3.43 9.24
N VAL A 96 -11.41 -3.63 7.94
CA VAL A 96 -10.45 -3.34 6.88
C VAL A 96 -10.96 -2.16 6.08
N PHE A 97 -10.11 -1.16 5.86
CA PHE A 97 -10.50 0.07 5.17
C PHE A 97 -9.30 0.69 4.45
N PRO A 98 -9.54 1.48 3.37
CA PRO A 98 -8.47 2.18 2.69
C PRO A 98 -8.13 3.51 3.39
N ASP A 99 -6.84 3.87 3.39
CA ASP A 99 -6.36 5.20 3.79
C ASP A 99 -6.20 6.06 2.54
N ASP A 100 -7.32 6.45 1.95
CA ASP A 100 -7.39 7.17 0.68
C ASP A 100 -7.96 8.60 0.81
N GLY A 101 -8.09 9.09 2.04
CA GLY A 101 -8.67 10.39 2.34
C GLY A 101 -10.19 10.39 2.45
N SER A 102 -10.87 9.26 2.21
CA SER A 102 -12.33 9.16 2.36
C SER A 102 -12.78 9.24 3.82
N ILE A 103 -11.91 8.84 4.75
CA ILE A 103 -12.13 8.88 6.19
C ILE A 103 -10.88 9.45 6.84
N GLU A 104 -11.05 10.41 7.76
CA GLU A 104 -9.94 10.93 8.56
C GLU A 104 -9.54 9.91 9.62
N LEU A 105 -8.28 9.46 9.58
CA LEU A 105 -7.76 8.50 10.56
C LEU A 105 -7.34 9.18 11.85
N PRO A 106 -7.62 8.58 13.02
CA PRO A 106 -6.99 9.00 14.26
C PRO A 106 -5.47 8.93 14.14
N GLU A 107 -4.77 9.87 14.74
CA GLU A 107 -3.30 9.94 14.69
C GLU A 107 -2.63 8.64 15.14
N ALA A 108 -3.21 7.98 16.15
CA ALA A 108 -2.70 6.71 16.67
C ALA A 108 -2.65 5.57 15.64
N LEU A 109 -3.44 5.65 14.57
CA LEU A 109 -3.49 4.65 13.50
C LEU A 109 -2.60 5.02 12.30
N GLY A 110 -1.85 6.11 12.38
CA GLY A 110 -1.05 6.60 11.27
C GLY A 110 0.21 5.78 11.01
N ASP A 111 1.26 6.03 11.78
CA ASP A 111 2.61 5.57 11.44
C ASP A 111 3.03 4.23 12.04
N ARG A 112 2.23 3.65 12.94
CA ARG A 112 2.67 2.49 13.71
C ARG A 112 1.49 1.64 14.17
N ILE A 113 1.82 0.43 14.61
CA ILE A 113 0.90 -0.39 15.40
C ILE A 113 0.76 0.30 16.76
N GLY A 114 -0.45 0.66 17.12
CA GLY A 114 -0.75 1.36 18.35
C GLY A 114 -2.12 0.97 18.90
N THR A 115 -2.45 1.55 20.03
CA THR A 115 -3.77 1.41 20.63
C THR A 115 -4.55 2.71 20.50
N ILE A 116 -5.85 2.60 20.33
CA ILE A 116 -6.77 3.73 20.23
C ILE A 116 -7.62 3.78 21.50
N SER A 117 -7.90 4.98 22.02
CA SER A 117 -8.75 5.14 23.18
C SER A 117 -10.21 4.69 22.89
N PRO A 118 -10.98 4.24 23.89
CA PRO A 118 -12.36 3.84 23.67
C PRO A 118 -13.23 4.93 23.02
N ASN A 119 -13.04 6.19 23.37
CA ASN A 119 -13.80 7.30 22.80
C ASN A 119 -13.45 7.54 21.33
N GLU A 120 -12.16 7.52 20.99
CA GLU A 120 -11.71 7.64 19.59
C GLU A 120 -12.18 6.45 18.76
N LEU A 121 -12.15 5.24 19.33
CA LEU A 121 -12.63 4.05 18.67
C LEU A 121 -14.11 4.17 18.32
N GLU A 122 -14.94 4.61 19.27
CA GLU A 122 -16.37 4.77 19.07
C GLU A 122 -16.68 5.78 17.97
N GLN A 123 -16.00 6.92 17.99
CA GLN A 123 -16.12 7.95 16.95
C GLN A 123 -15.67 7.44 15.59
N PHE A 124 -14.57 6.71 15.53
CA PHE A 124 -14.04 6.17 14.28
C PHE A 124 -14.96 5.09 13.70
N LEU A 125 -15.44 4.17 14.49
CA LEU A 125 -16.36 3.11 14.04
C LEU A 125 -17.66 3.68 13.48
N ALA A 126 -18.14 4.80 13.99
CA ALA A 126 -19.32 5.46 13.47
C ALA A 126 -19.15 6.02 12.04
N LEU A 127 -17.92 6.24 11.60
CA LEU A 127 -17.60 6.69 10.25
C LEU A 127 -17.49 5.56 9.22
N LEU A 128 -17.34 4.35 9.69
CA LEU A 128 -17.24 3.17 8.85
C LEU A 128 -18.65 2.65 8.52
#